data_b43570f5ed7067dd5a328ff31f612971
#
_entry.id   b43570f5ed7067dd5a328ff31f612971
#
_cell.length_a   1.000
_cell.length_b   1.000
_cell.length_c   1.000
_cell.angle_alpha   90.00
_cell.angle_beta   90.00
_cell.angle_gamma   90.00
#
_symmetry.space_group_name_H-M   'P 1'
#
loop_
_entity.id
_entity.type
_entity.pdbx_description
1 polymer ?
#
loop_
_entity_poly.entity_id
_entity_poly.type
_entity_poly.pdbx_seq_one_letter_code
_entity_poly.pdbx_strand_id
1 'polypeptide(L)'
;MRRLFVAASALPLLAFPGLAPADTSLGLRGGTLGGGVELSYALSQRAALRVNADGYNFKQTSTHDDIDYDMKLKLQTVSLLGDWFPFANNFRVSLGAMFNGNKFALKGQPSGGSYIINGVPYNAQDVGSLEAAVKFRKAAPYFGIGYGRPINSGLSLILDLGVMFQGSPRSKIDATCTATTPDCAALQRDAAAEQSRLDESLHEFKYYPVISVGLAYTF
;
A
#
# COMPACT_ATOMS: atom_id res chain seq x y z
N MET A 1 -5.19 26.57 13.79
CA MET A 1 -4.94 25.42 14.67
C MET A 1 -6.14 24.47 14.61
N ARG A 2 -6.11 23.48 13.73
CA ARG A 2 -7.16 22.45 13.62
C ARG A 2 -6.71 21.25 14.43
N ARG A 3 -7.41 20.94 15.50
CA ARG A 3 -7.18 19.78 16.35
C ARG A 3 -7.59 18.50 15.60
N LEU A 4 -6.61 17.64 15.31
CA LEU A 4 -6.88 16.28 14.83
C LEU A 4 -7.45 15.47 16.00
N PHE A 5 -8.73 15.12 15.91
CA PHE A 5 -9.32 14.07 16.72
C PHE A 5 -8.98 12.71 16.07
N VAL A 6 -8.03 11.99 16.65
CA VAL A 6 -7.82 10.58 16.37
C VAL A 6 -8.88 9.81 17.16
N ALA A 7 -9.92 9.36 16.51
CA ALA A 7 -10.87 8.43 17.09
C ALA A 7 -10.21 7.04 17.15
N ALA A 8 -9.73 6.65 18.32
CA ALA A 8 -9.32 5.29 18.60
C ALA A 8 -10.58 4.42 18.71
N SER A 9 -10.96 3.76 17.63
CA SER A 9 -11.97 2.71 17.67
C SER A 9 -11.35 1.46 18.30
N ALA A 10 -11.74 1.14 19.51
CA ALA A 10 -11.42 -0.13 20.17
C ALA A 10 -12.05 -1.27 19.35
N LEU A 11 -11.22 -2.07 18.69
CA LEU A 11 -11.64 -3.34 18.10
C LEU A 11 -12.02 -4.30 19.26
N PRO A 12 -13.19 -4.96 19.21
CA PRO A 12 -13.50 -6.04 20.14
C PRO A 12 -12.54 -7.20 19.89
N LEU A 13 -11.82 -7.63 20.92
CA LEU A 13 -11.06 -8.88 20.92
C LEU A 13 -12.08 -10.02 20.70
N LEU A 14 -12.13 -10.57 19.51
CA LEU A 14 -12.84 -11.82 19.23
C LEU A 14 -12.07 -12.95 19.95
N ALA A 15 -12.57 -13.34 21.10
CA ALA A 15 -12.13 -14.53 21.80
C ALA A 15 -12.53 -15.76 20.95
N PHE A 16 -11.58 -16.34 20.24
CA PHE A 16 -11.76 -17.65 19.62
C PHE A 16 -11.61 -18.71 20.70
N PRO A 17 -12.66 -19.49 21.04
CA PRO A 17 -12.54 -20.56 21.99
C PRO A 17 -11.74 -21.70 21.36
N GLY A 18 -10.57 -22.00 21.93
CA GLY A 18 -9.73 -23.13 21.54
C GLY A 18 -8.25 -22.83 21.27
N LEU A 19 -7.83 -21.57 21.29
CA LEU A 19 -6.41 -21.20 21.19
C LEU A 19 -5.84 -21.13 22.61
N ALA A 20 -4.82 -21.93 22.89
CA ALA A 20 -4.09 -21.81 24.16
C ALA A 20 -3.43 -20.42 24.22
N PRO A 21 -3.66 -19.62 25.27
CA PRO A 21 -3.17 -18.24 25.34
C PRO A 21 -1.64 -18.12 25.26
N ALA A 22 -0.92 -19.14 25.70
CA ALA A 22 0.55 -19.14 25.75
C ALA A 22 1.27 -19.15 24.40
N ASP A 23 0.55 -19.32 23.28
CA ASP A 23 1.12 -19.45 21.94
C ASP A 23 0.66 -18.30 21.00
N THR A 24 0.03 -17.28 21.55
CA THR A 24 -0.55 -16.17 20.78
C THR A 24 0.13 -14.85 21.11
N SER A 25 0.49 -14.08 20.10
CA SER A 25 0.99 -12.71 20.29
C SER A 25 0.20 -11.68 19.47
N LEU A 26 0.05 -10.49 20.04
CA LEU A 26 -0.51 -9.32 19.40
C LEU A 26 0.53 -8.22 19.34
N GLY A 27 0.76 -7.64 18.15
CA GLY A 27 1.75 -6.61 17.94
C GLY A 27 1.22 -5.37 17.26
N LEU A 28 1.94 -4.28 17.47
CA LEU A 28 1.83 -3.04 16.71
C LEU A 28 3.10 -2.86 15.90
N ARG A 29 2.94 -2.48 14.62
CA ARG A 29 4.06 -2.36 13.68
C ARG A 29 3.93 -1.12 12.82
N GLY A 30 5.07 -0.65 12.31
CA GLY A 30 5.14 0.44 11.35
C GLY A 30 6.25 0.19 10.34
N GLY A 31 6.04 0.64 9.11
CA GLY A 31 7.02 0.41 8.06
C GLY A 31 6.58 0.91 6.69
N THR A 32 7.12 0.32 5.65
CA THR A 32 6.83 0.70 4.25
C THR A 32 5.37 0.49 3.84
N LEU A 33 4.65 -0.42 4.51
CA LEU A 33 3.21 -0.66 4.29
C LEU A 33 2.30 0.27 5.12
N GLY A 34 2.89 1.16 5.93
CA GLY A 34 2.17 2.02 6.87
C GLY A 34 2.24 1.52 8.31
N GLY A 35 1.31 1.95 9.13
CA GLY A 35 1.11 1.43 10.48
C GLY A 35 0.10 0.30 10.49
N GLY A 36 0.27 -0.67 11.39
CA GLY A 36 -0.60 -1.83 11.41
C GLY A 36 -0.54 -2.65 12.70
N VAL A 37 -1.32 -3.72 12.67
CA VAL A 37 -1.41 -4.71 13.73
C VAL A 37 -0.97 -6.08 13.22
N GLU A 38 -0.39 -6.86 14.10
CA GLU A 38 0.07 -8.22 13.85
C GLU A 38 -0.55 -9.17 14.86
N LEU A 39 -1.10 -10.27 14.40
CA LEU A 39 -1.53 -11.41 15.20
C LEU A 39 -0.72 -12.61 14.78
N SER A 40 -0.01 -13.23 15.71
CA SER A 40 0.80 -14.45 15.48
C SER A 40 0.36 -15.55 16.40
N TYR A 41 0.36 -16.78 15.88
CA TYR A 41 0.06 -18.00 16.59
C TYR A 41 1.15 -19.04 16.36
N ALA A 42 1.79 -19.51 17.43
CA ALA A 42 2.79 -20.56 17.34
C ALA A 42 2.14 -21.93 17.12
N LEU A 43 2.47 -22.56 16.02
CA LEU A 43 2.05 -23.94 15.70
C LEU A 43 3.00 -24.96 16.35
N SER A 44 4.24 -24.59 16.53
CA SER A 44 5.28 -25.40 17.13
C SER A 44 6.49 -24.56 17.54
N GLN A 45 7.49 -25.19 18.12
CA GLN A 45 8.79 -24.57 18.42
C GLN A 45 9.50 -23.98 17.17
N ARG A 46 9.12 -24.40 15.95
CA ARG A 46 9.78 -24.00 14.70
C ARG A 46 8.82 -23.43 13.64
N ALA A 47 7.54 -23.29 13.95
CA ALA A 47 6.55 -22.79 13.00
C ALA A 47 5.51 -21.93 13.69
N ALA A 48 5.12 -20.85 13.02
CA ALA A 48 3.99 -19.98 13.41
C ALA A 48 3.17 -19.55 12.20
N LEU A 49 1.92 -19.20 12.46
CA LEU A 49 1.05 -18.55 11.51
C LEU A 49 0.87 -17.09 11.93
N ARG A 50 0.89 -16.18 10.96
CA ARG A 50 0.81 -14.74 11.21
C ARG A 50 -0.12 -14.06 10.26
N VAL A 51 -0.97 -13.18 10.81
CA VAL A 51 -1.86 -12.29 10.05
C VAL A 51 -1.51 -10.85 10.40
N ASN A 52 -1.29 -10.02 9.38
CA ASN A 52 -1.07 -8.59 9.57
C ASN A 52 -2.13 -7.79 8.82
N ALA A 53 -2.46 -6.62 9.35
CA ALA A 53 -3.27 -5.62 8.68
C ALA A 53 -2.57 -4.27 8.81
N ASP A 54 -2.12 -3.73 7.68
CA ASP A 54 -1.34 -2.50 7.60
C ASP A 54 -2.06 -1.45 6.75
N GLY A 55 -1.89 -0.17 7.08
CA GLY A 55 -2.48 0.89 6.30
C GLY A 55 -1.89 2.27 6.54
N TYR A 56 -2.00 3.12 5.51
CA TYR A 56 -1.67 4.53 5.57
C TYR A 56 -2.47 5.29 4.51
N ASN A 57 -3.01 6.45 4.88
CA ASN A 57 -3.71 7.32 3.96
C ASN A 57 -3.04 8.69 3.98
N PHE A 58 -2.55 9.11 2.82
CA PHE A 58 -1.98 10.44 2.63
C PHE A 58 -2.74 11.17 1.52
N LYS A 59 -3.09 12.43 1.81
CA LYS A 59 -3.71 13.33 0.84
C LYS A 59 -2.98 14.64 0.88
N GLN A 60 -2.60 15.14 -0.28
CA GLN A 60 -1.97 16.44 -0.43
C GLN A 60 -2.58 17.16 -1.63
N THR A 61 -2.93 18.41 -1.43
CA THR A 61 -3.30 19.34 -2.50
C THR A 61 -2.14 20.32 -2.67
N SER A 62 -1.71 20.53 -3.90
CA SER A 62 -0.65 21.48 -4.26
C SER A 62 -1.07 22.20 -5.53
N THR A 63 -0.86 23.49 -5.58
CA THR A 63 -1.05 24.32 -6.79
C THR A 63 0.31 24.57 -7.43
N HIS A 64 0.44 24.24 -8.70
CA HIS A 64 1.63 24.51 -9.50
C HIS A 64 1.22 24.94 -10.90
N ASP A 65 1.75 26.07 -11.38
CA ASP A 65 1.45 26.66 -12.69
C ASP A 65 -0.07 26.81 -12.97
N ASP A 66 -0.81 27.31 -11.98
CA ASP A 66 -2.27 27.49 -12.03
C ASP A 66 -3.06 26.19 -12.25
N ILE A 67 -2.49 25.05 -11.85
CA ILE A 67 -3.14 23.75 -11.82
C ILE A 67 -3.18 23.25 -10.38
N ASP A 68 -4.37 22.92 -9.90
CA ASP A 68 -4.56 22.29 -8.61
C ASP A 68 -4.39 20.76 -8.74
N TYR A 69 -3.38 20.22 -8.08
CA TYR A 69 -3.11 18.80 -8.04
C TYR A 69 -3.56 18.21 -6.71
N ASP A 70 -4.53 17.31 -6.77
CA ASP A 70 -4.95 16.48 -5.64
C ASP A 70 -4.27 15.12 -5.72
N MET A 71 -3.28 14.90 -4.88
CA MET A 71 -2.58 13.62 -4.75
C MET A 71 -3.19 12.80 -3.61
N LYS A 72 -3.50 11.54 -3.87
CA LYS A 72 -4.02 10.58 -2.89
C LYS A 72 -3.19 9.30 -2.94
N LEU A 73 -2.48 9.01 -1.85
CA LEU A 73 -1.82 7.73 -1.62
C LEU A 73 -2.62 6.96 -0.57
N LYS A 74 -3.09 5.79 -0.94
CA LYS A 74 -3.74 4.85 -0.03
C LYS A 74 -2.93 3.58 0.01
N LEU A 75 -2.34 3.27 1.16
CA LEU A 75 -1.76 1.97 1.47
C LEU A 75 -2.77 1.18 2.29
N GLN A 76 -3.04 -0.05 1.89
CA GLN A 76 -3.91 -0.97 2.60
C GLN A 76 -3.51 -2.39 2.24
N THR A 77 -2.99 -3.13 3.20
CA THR A 77 -2.49 -4.48 2.99
C THR A 77 -2.95 -5.39 4.11
N VAL A 78 -3.41 -6.58 3.75
CA VAL A 78 -3.64 -7.68 4.68
C VAL A 78 -2.77 -8.84 4.26
N SER A 79 -2.01 -9.43 5.19
CA SER A 79 -1.12 -10.54 4.89
C SER A 79 -1.44 -11.78 5.71
N LEU A 80 -1.26 -12.94 5.09
CA LEU A 80 -1.29 -14.24 5.73
C LEU A 80 0.06 -14.92 5.46
N LEU A 81 0.83 -15.14 6.51
CA LEU A 81 2.21 -15.58 6.44
C LEU A 81 2.43 -16.82 7.31
N GLY A 82 3.21 -17.78 6.79
CA GLY A 82 3.82 -18.84 7.56
C GLY A 82 5.24 -18.45 7.92
N ASP A 83 5.58 -18.52 9.18
CA ASP A 83 6.91 -18.24 9.71
C ASP A 83 7.61 -19.56 10.09
N TRP A 84 8.83 -19.73 9.61
CA TRP A 84 9.69 -20.83 9.97
C TRP A 84 10.90 -20.33 10.75
N PHE A 85 11.19 -20.97 11.88
CA PHE A 85 12.29 -20.67 12.80
C PHE A 85 13.39 -21.74 12.68
N PRO A 86 14.33 -21.62 11.72
CA PRO A 86 15.31 -22.68 11.43
C PRO A 86 16.19 -23.04 12.64
N PHE A 87 16.50 -22.05 13.47
CA PHE A 87 17.39 -22.22 14.64
C PHE A 87 16.63 -22.30 15.96
N ALA A 88 15.29 -22.42 15.93
CA ALA A 88 14.43 -22.38 17.11
C ALA A 88 14.69 -21.15 18.04
N ASN A 89 15.13 -20.04 17.45
CA ASN A 89 15.34 -18.74 18.11
C ASN A 89 14.38 -17.69 17.50
N ASN A 90 14.63 -16.40 17.71
CA ASN A 90 13.78 -15.33 17.22
C ASN A 90 13.97 -15.01 15.71
N PHE A 91 14.99 -15.54 15.05
CA PHE A 91 15.15 -15.40 13.61
C PHE A 91 14.12 -16.26 12.89
N ARG A 92 13.46 -15.66 11.90
CA ARG A 92 12.42 -16.32 11.09
C ARG A 92 12.63 -16.11 9.60
N VAL A 93 12.19 -17.10 8.83
CA VAL A 93 11.96 -17.00 7.39
C VAL A 93 10.45 -17.03 7.18
N SER A 94 9.93 -16.08 6.43
CA SER A 94 8.49 -15.87 6.23
C SER A 94 8.12 -16.07 4.78
N LEU A 95 7.05 -16.81 4.53
CA LEU A 95 6.47 -17.03 3.21
C LEU A 95 4.95 -16.91 3.31
N GLY A 96 4.31 -16.32 2.30
CA GLY A 96 2.86 -16.27 2.26
C GLY A 96 2.28 -15.39 1.18
N ALA A 97 1.09 -14.89 1.41
CA ALA A 97 0.37 -14.04 0.49
C ALA A 97 -0.04 -12.72 1.16
N MET A 98 0.02 -11.65 0.38
CA MET A 98 -0.45 -10.32 0.76
C MET A 98 -1.60 -9.89 -0.15
N PHE A 99 -2.69 -9.45 0.44
CA PHE A 99 -3.80 -8.81 -0.26
C PHE A 99 -3.52 -7.31 -0.32
N ASN A 100 -3.15 -6.86 -1.52
CA ASN A 100 -2.66 -5.52 -1.80
C ASN A 100 -3.80 -4.64 -2.29
N GLY A 101 -4.25 -3.71 -1.46
CA GLY A 101 -5.23 -2.68 -1.76
C GLY A 101 -4.61 -1.30 -2.03
N ASN A 102 -3.27 -1.24 -2.23
CA ASN A 102 -2.56 0.00 -2.47
C ASN A 102 -3.06 0.69 -3.75
N LYS A 103 -3.22 2.00 -3.67
CA LYS A 103 -3.65 2.85 -4.79
C LYS A 103 -2.94 4.18 -4.71
N PHE A 104 -2.52 4.67 -5.85
CA PHE A 104 -2.08 6.04 -6.04
C PHE A 104 -3.03 6.70 -7.04
N ALA A 105 -3.50 7.90 -6.73
CA ALA A 105 -4.33 8.70 -7.63
C ALA A 105 -3.85 10.14 -7.61
N LEU A 106 -3.76 10.72 -8.79
CA LEU A 106 -3.49 12.12 -9.03
C LEU A 106 -4.63 12.69 -9.85
N LYS A 107 -5.19 13.80 -9.39
CA LYS A 107 -6.21 14.54 -10.14
C LYS A 107 -5.73 15.96 -10.35
N GLY A 108 -5.59 16.37 -11.60
CA GLY A 108 -5.36 17.74 -11.99
C GLY A 108 -6.68 18.42 -12.34
N GLN A 109 -6.93 19.59 -11.74
CA GLN A 109 -8.05 20.48 -12.11
C GLN A 109 -7.47 21.80 -12.59
N PRO A 110 -7.78 22.22 -13.81
CA PRO A 110 -7.24 23.47 -14.32
C PRO A 110 -7.92 24.66 -13.63
N SER A 111 -7.10 25.56 -13.11
CA SER A 111 -7.50 26.93 -12.81
C SER A 111 -6.95 27.93 -13.86
N GLY A 112 -6.03 27.45 -14.73
CA GLY A 112 -5.38 28.19 -15.82
C GLY A 112 -4.28 27.33 -16.46
N GLY A 113 -3.49 27.89 -17.36
CA GLY A 113 -2.30 27.25 -17.92
C GLY A 113 -2.54 26.18 -19.00
N SER A 114 -1.62 25.22 -19.14
CA SER A 114 -1.69 24.14 -20.12
C SER A 114 -1.21 22.81 -19.54
N TYR A 115 -1.84 21.71 -19.95
CA TYR A 115 -1.33 20.35 -19.70
C TYR A 115 -0.42 19.91 -20.83
N ILE A 116 0.66 19.23 -20.50
CA ILE A 116 1.48 18.51 -21.49
C ILE A 116 1.09 17.03 -21.39
N ILE A 117 0.43 16.53 -22.44
CA ILE A 117 0.00 15.12 -22.53
C ILE A 117 0.67 14.51 -23.77
N ASN A 118 1.44 13.45 -23.60
CA ASN A 118 2.23 12.83 -24.68
C ASN A 118 3.17 13.81 -25.41
N GLY A 119 3.68 14.83 -24.68
CA GLY A 119 4.52 15.89 -25.25
C GLY A 119 3.74 16.96 -26.02
N VAL A 120 2.42 16.89 -26.10
CA VAL A 120 1.55 17.87 -26.76
C VAL A 120 0.93 18.80 -25.71
N PRO A 121 1.04 20.13 -25.88
CA PRO A 121 0.40 21.07 -24.97
C PRO A 121 -1.10 21.20 -25.28
N TYR A 122 -1.93 21.00 -24.27
CA TYR A 122 -3.38 21.22 -24.30
C TYR A 122 -3.73 22.38 -23.39
N ASN A 123 -4.54 23.33 -23.88
CA ASN A 123 -5.01 24.43 -23.04
C ASN A 123 -5.86 23.84 -21.89
N ALA A 124 -5.62 24.29 -20.68
CA ALA A 124 -6.32 23.82 -19.49
C ALA A 124 -7.84 24.00 -19.57
N GLN A 125 -8.32 25.04 -20.28
CA GLN A 125 -9.77 25.30 -20.50
C GLN A 125 -10.42 24.25 -21.41
N ASP A 126 -9.63 23.59 -22.27
CA ASP A 126 -10.10 22.57 -23.19
C ASP A 126 -10.11 21.17 -22.54
N VAL A 127 -9.36 20.99 -21.45
CA VAL A 127 -9.31 19.76 -20.66
C VAL A 127 -10.12 19.93 -19.39
N GLY A 128 -11.26 19.27 -19.28
CA GLY A 128 -12.15 19.42 -18.13
C GLY A 128 -11.57 18.86 -16.83
N SER A 129 -10.93 17.67 -16.90
CA SER A 129 -10.16 17.10 -15.81
C SER A 129 -9.17 16.05 -16.35
N LEU A 130 -8.02 15.96 -15.70
CA LEU A 130 -7.04 14.92 -15.95
C LEU A 130 -6.87 14.08 -14.68
N GLU A 131 -7.23 12.80 -14.77
CA GLU A 131 -7.11 11.87 -13.65
C GLU A 131 -6.14 10.75 -14.01
N ALA A 132 -5.09 10.56 -13.22
CA ALA A 132 -4.17 9.44 -13.31
C ALA A 132 -4.30 8.55 -12.07
N ALA A 133 -4.43 7.24 -12.28
CA ALA A 133 -4.51 6.27 -11.19
C ALA A 133 -3.60 5.09 -11.47
N VAL A 134 -2.86 4.65 -10.45
CA VAL A 134 -2.03 3.45 -10.51
C VAL A 134 -2.62 2.41 -9.56
N LYS A 135 -2.84 1.21 -10.09
CA LYS A 135 -3.38 0.06 -9.36
C LYS A 135 -2.39 -1.10 -9.41
N PHE A 136 -2.36 -1.86 -8.34
CA PHE A 136 -1.50 -3.02 -8.17
C PHE A 136 -2.31 -4.32 -8.21
N ARG A 137 -1.63 -5.45 -8.40
CA ARG A 137 -2.28 -6.77 -8.30
C ARG A 137 -2.81 -6.97 -6.89
N LYS A 138 -4.06 -7.44 -6.78
CA LYS A 138 -4.75 -7.59 -5.47
C LYS A 138 -4.13 -8.66 -4.58
N ALA A 139 -3.62 -9.75 -5.15
CA ALA A 139 -2.95 -10.81 -4.41
C ALA A 139 -1.51 -10.92 -4.88
N ALA A 140 -0.57 -10.87 -3.96
CA ALA A 140 0.86 -10.89 -4.21
C ALA A 140 1.56 -11.90 -3.29
N PRO A 141 2.39 -12.81 -3.80
CA PRO A 141 3.27 -13.61 -2.97
C PRO A 141 4.22 -12.71 -2.17
N TYR A 142 4.61 -13.19 -1.01
CA TYR A 142 5.59 -12.54 -0.14
C TYR A 142 6.65 -13.54 0.29
N PHE A 143 7.89 -13.09 0.32
CA PHE A 143 9.02 -13.77 0.91
C PHE A 143 9.86 -12.78 1.72
N GLY A 144 10.32 -13.21 2.92
CA GLY A 144 11.12 -12.35 3.77
C GLY A 144 11.80 -13.09 4.89
N ILE A 145 12.61 -12.34 5.60
CA ILE A 145 13.23 -12.74 6.85
C ILE A 145 12.81 -11.78 7.95
N GLY A 146 12.88 -12.19 9.19
CA GLY A 146 12.47 -11.34 10.29
C GLY A 146 13.04 -11.79 11.63
N TYR A 147 12.64 -11.05 12.63
CA TYR A 147 12.97 -11.29 14.03
C TYR A 147 11.69 -11.16 14.87
N GLY A 148 11.54 -12.04 15.85
CA GLY A 148 10.38 -12.10 16.74
C GLY A 148 9.67 -13.44 16.66
N ARG A 149 9.32 -14.02 17.83
CA ARG A 149 8.77 -15.37 17.97
C ARG A 149 7.66 -15.35 19.03
N PRO A 150 6.45 -15.86 18.73
CA PRO A 150 5.31 -15.82 19.65
C PRO A 150 5.31 -17.03 20.61
N ILE A 151 6.40 -17.25 21.39
CA ILE A 151 6.50 -18.43 22.28
C ILE A 151 6.78 -18.04 23.74
N ASN A 152 7.52 -16.97 23.98
CA ASN A 152 7.80 -16.53 25.35
C ASN A 152 6.85 -15.41 25.73
N SER A 153 6.13 -15.57 26.83
CA SER A 153 5.24 -14.52 27.34
C SER A 153 5.99 -13.22 27.63
N GLY A 154 5.36 -12.11 27.32
CA GLY A 154 5.88 -10.77 27.53
C GLY A 154 6.10 -9.97 26.27
N LEU A 155 6.75 -8.81 26.43
CA LEU A 155 7.02 -7.87 25.34
C LEU A 155 8.24 -8.30 24.54
N SER A 156 8.11 -8.26 23.21
CA SER A 156 9.18 -8.62 22.27
C SER A 156 9.26 -7.60 21.12
N LEU A 157 10.47 -7.42 20.59
CA LEU A 157 10.70 -6.69 19.35
C LEU A 157 10.36 -7.58 18.16
N ILE A 158 9.66 -7.00 17.17
CA ILE A 158 9.39 -7.63 15.87
C ILE A 158 9.99 -6.81 14.74
N LEU A 159 10.67 -7.52 13.82
CA LEU A 159 11.27 -6.92 12.62
C LEU A 159 10.94 -7.78 11.41
N ASP A 160 10.69 -7.13 10.27
CA ASP A 160 10.56 -7.82 8.98
C ASP A 160 11.36 -7.08 7.90
N LEU A 161 12.01 -7.86 7.06
CA LEU A 161 12.64 -7.44 5.83
C LEU A 161 12.30 -8.44 4.73
N GLY A 162 11.60 -8.00 3.70
CA GLY A 162 11.15 -8.90 2.66
C GLY A 162 10.72 -8.19 1.39
N VAL A 163 10.15 -8.97 0.48
CA VAL A 163 9.69 -8.52 -0.82
C VAL A 163 8.27 -9.04 -1.08
N MET A 164 7.39 -8.13 -1.41
CA MET A 164 6.07 -8.44 -1.95
C MET A 164 6.16 -8.42 -3.49
N PHE A 165 5.83 -9.55 -4.13
CA PHE A 165 5.84 -9.74 -5.57
C PHE A 165 4.51 -9.25 -6.17
N GLN A 166 4.33 -7.92 -6.21
CA GLN A 166 3.05 -7.31 -6.58
C GLN A 166 2.76 -7.33 -8.09
N GLY A 167 3.72 -7.76 -8.92
CA GLY A 167 3.62 -7.72 -10.38
C GLY A 167 3.65 -6.29 -10.92
N SER A 168 3.63 -6.16 -12.25
CA SER A 168 3.66 -4.84 -12.89
C SER A 168 2.40 -4.05 -12.52
N PRO A 169 2.54 -2.83 -11.99
CA PRO A 169 1.41 -1.92 -11.77
C PRO A 169 0.75 -1.58 -13.11
N ARG A 170 -0.51 -1.18 -13.06
CA ARG A 170 -1.24 -0.68 -14.24
C ARG A 170 -1.71 0.73 -13.95
N SER A 171 -1.41 1.62 -14.87
CA SER A 171 -1.94 2.97 -14.86
C SER A 171 -3.29 3.05 -15.59
N LYS A 172 -4.03 4.08 -15.28
CA LYS A 172 -5.19 4.53 -16.04
C LYS A 172 -5.15 6.05 -16.07
N ILE A 173 -5.17 6.61 -17.26
CA ILE A 173 -5.26 8.06 -17.48
C ILE A 173 -6.60 8.34 -18.12
N ASP A 174 -7.41 9.14 -17.45
CA ASP A 174 -8.71 9.61 -17.94
C ASP A 174 -8.61 11.12 -18.16
N ALA A 175 -8.73 11.57 -19.41
CA ALA A 175 -8.84 12.97 -19.77
C ALA A 175 -10.26 13.25 -20.24
N THR A 176 -10.93 14.25 -19.66
CA THR A 176 -12.26 14.66 -20.09
C THR A 176 -12.17 15.88 -20.97
N CYS A 177 -13.01 15.90 -22.01
CA CYS A 177 -13.13 17.04 -22.91
C CYS A 177 -14.16 18.04 -22.37
N THR A 178 -13.94 19.31 -22.65
CA THR A 178 -14.95 20.36 -22.44
C THR A 178 -15.68 20.68 -23.76
N ALA A 179 -16.68 21.55 -23.73
CA ALA A 179 -17.38 22.01 -24.94
C ALA A 179 -16.46 22.81 -25.88
N THR A 180 -15.35 23.36 -25.38
CA THR A 180 -14.37 24.14 -26.13
C THR A 180 -13.22 23.30 -26.68
N THR A 181 -13.14 21.98 -26.39
CA THR A 181 -12.07 21.12 -26.88
C THR A 181 -12.10 21.02 -28.42
N PRO A 182 -11.09 21.50 -29.15
CA PRO A 182 -11.13 21.54 -30.63
C PRO A 182 -11.09 20.11 -31.23
N ASP A 183 -10.31 19.17 -30.63
CA ASP A 183 -10.21 17.77 -31.07
C ASP A 183 -10.13 16.85 -29.85
N CYS A 184 -11.28 16.43 -29.36
CA CYS A 184 -11.39 15.50 -28.24
C CYS A 184 -10.80 14.12 -28.55
N ALA A 185 -10.85 13.70 -29.81
CA ALA A 185 -10.28 12.40 -30.20
C ALA A 185 -8.75 12.43 -30.18
N ALA A 186 -8.10 13.55 -30.49
CA ALA A 186 -6.67 13.73 -30.33
C ALA A 186 -6.27 13.70 -28.85
N LEU A 187 -6.95 14.43 -27.98
CA LEU A 187 -6.72 14.41 -26.53
C LEU A 187 -6.79 13.01 -25.96
N GLN A 188 -7.80 12.23 -26.33
CA GLN A 188 -7.95 10.86 -25.84
C GLN A 188 -6.88 9.90 -26.38
N ARG A 189 -6.44 10.07 -27.64
CA ARG A 189 -5.32 9.30 -28.22
C ARG A 189 -4.02 9.60 -27.47
N ASP A 190 -3.75 10.87 -27.21
CA ASP A 190 -2.53 11.28 -26.50
C ASP A 190 -2.54 10.81 -25.03
N ALA A 191 -3.68 10.86 -24.36
CA ALA A 191 -3.85 10.29 -23.02
C ALA A 191 -3.60 8.77 -23.00
N ALA A 192 -4.07 8.05 -24.01
CA ALA A 192 -3.80 6.60 -24.14
C ALA A 192 -2.33 6.32 -24.43
N ALA A 193 -1.65 7.13 -25.24
CA ALA A 193 -0.22 7.01 -25.50
C ALA A 193 0.62 7.29 -24.25
N GLU A 194 0.26 8.32 -23.49
CA GLU A 194 0.90 8.64 -22.21
C GLU A 194 0.70 7.51 -21.18
N GLN A 195 -0.51 6.93 -21.11
CA GLN A 195 -0.78 5.76 -20.27
C GLN A 195 0.14 4.58 -20.62
N SER A 196 0.34 4.30 -21.92
CA SER A 196 1.21 3.20 -22.36
C SER A 196 2.67 3.43 -21.96
N ARG A 197 3.17 4.65 -22.07
CA ARG A 197 4.52 5.03 -21.62
C ARG A 197 4.66 4.91 -20.10
N LEU A 198 3.64 5.32 -19.36
CA LEU A 198 3.63 5.22 -17.91
C LEU A 198 3.62 3.74 -17.48
N ASP A 199 2.83 2.89 -18.12
CA ASP A 199 2.81 1.44 -17.86
C ASP A 199 4.16 0.78 -18.14
N GLU A 200 4.87 1.20 -19.21
CA GLU A 200 6.22 0.73 -19.52
C GLU A 200 7.22 1.15 -18.44
N SER A 201 7.19 2.41 -18.02
CA SER A 201 8.05 2.93 -16.95
C SER A 201 7.77 2.25 -15.61
N LEU A 202 6.51 1.93 -15.32
CA LEU A 202 6.08 1.25 -14.11
C LEU A 202 6.39 -0.26 -14.11
N HIS A 203 6.74 -0.83 -15.26
CA HIS A 203 6.97 -2.27 -15.40
C HIS A 203 8.10 -2.79 -14.51
N GLU A 204 9.06 -1.95 -14.12
CA GLU A 204 10.15 -2.32 -13.21
C GLU A 204 9.70 -2.41 -11.73
N PHE A 205 8.60 -1.77 -11.35
CA PHE A 205 8.08 -1.76 -9.98
C PHE A 205 7.29 -3.02 -9.60
N LYS A 206 7.77 -4.20 -10.06
CA LYS A 206 7.17 -5.51 -9.77
C LYS A 206 7.37 -5.96 -8.33
N TYR A 207 8.41 -5.44 -7.69
CA TYR A 207 8.88 -5.83 -6.37
C TYR A 207 8.70 -4.68 -5.41
N TYR A 208 7.95 -4.91 -4.35
CA TYR A 208 7.77 -3.90 -3.31
C TYR A 208 8.58 -4.30 -2.07
N PRO A 209 9.58 -3.50 -1.65
CA PRO A 209 10.34 -3.79 -0.45
C PRO A 209 9.47 -3.59 0.80
N VAL A 210 9.38 -4.62 1.62
CA VAL A 210 8.66 -4.59 2.88
C VAL A 210 9.67 -4.54 4.01
N ILE A 211 9.69 -3.42 4.70
CA ILE A 211 10.53 -3.19 5.89
C ILE A 211 9.59 -2.74 6.99
N SER A 212 9.60 -3.42 8.12
CA SER A 212 8.81 -3.01 9.29
C SER A 212 9.51 -3.28 10.60
N VAL A 213 9.15 -2.48 11.60
CA VAL A 213 9.56 -2.62 12.99
C VAL A 213 8.32 -2.48 13.88
N GLY A 214 8.30 -3.21 14.98
CA GLY A 214 7.18 -3.16 15.91
C GLY A 214 7.49 -3.81 17.25
N LEU A 215 6.48 -3.82 18.08
CA LEU A 215 6.49 -4.49 19.38
C LEU A 215 5.27 -5.42 19.45
N ALA A 216 5.49 -6.62 19.96
CA ALA A 216 4.45 -7.60 20.18
C ALA A 216 4.45 -8.08 21.65
N TYR A 217 3.27 -8.37 22.15
CA TYR A 217 3.07 -9.00 23.45
C TYR A 217 2.55 -10.41 23.25
N THR A 218 3.24 -11.38 23.84
CA THR A 218 2.84 -12.81 23.86
C THR A 218 2.18 -13.12 25.19
N PHE A 219 1.02 -13.73 25.13
CA PHE A 219 0.19 -14.06 26.29
C PHE A 219 0.63 -15.36 26.96
#